data_a77aa238cd039049c5ad2047841ce510
#
_entry.id   a77aa238cd039049c5ad2047841ce510
#
_cell.length_a   1.000
_cell.length_b   1.000
_cell.length_c   1.000
_cell.angle_alpha   90.00
_cell.angle_beta   90.00
_cell.angle_gamma   90.00
#
_symmetry.space_group_name_H-M   'P 1'
#
loop_
_entity.id
_entity.type
_entity.pdbx_description
1 polymer ?
#
loop_
_entity_poly.entity_id
_entity_poly.type
_entity_poly.pdbx_seq_one_letter_code
_entity_poly.pdbx_strand_id
1 'polypeptide(L)'
;MKEKFNISGMTCAACVAHVQKAVESLEGTENVNVNLLTNSMTLDLDTSRTDVADVIDAVERAGYGASAAGNEPTKYRKSNTIRENFDKETKALKYRLTISITFAIPLMYIAMGAMRGLPAAKDMHSNPIAFALTQFLLLLPIMYVNRNYYIKGYKSLINRAPTMDSLIAIGSSAAVVYGVFAIYMIGYGLVDNRADIVDRYVMNLYFESAAMILTLITVGKYLETRSRSKTGEALERLMDMSPDTAIVERQGVQTEIPVEEVQVGDTVIVKPGGSIPV
;
A
#
# COMPACT_ATOMS: atom_id res chain seq x y z
N MET A 1 -22.66 -20.37 -4.36
CA MET A 1 -22.09 -20.64 -3.01
C MET A 1 -21.42 -19.39 -2.51
N LYS A 2 -21.46 -19.15 -1.19
CA LYS A 2 -20.81 -17.95 -0.62
C LYS A 2 -19.34 -18.25 -0.37
N GLU A 3 -18.46 -17.60 -1.11
CA GLU A 3 -17.02 -17.81 -1.04
C GLU A 3 -16.30 -16.61 -0.46
N LYS A 4 -15.18 -16.87 0.24
CA LYS A 4 -14.38 -15.84 0.88
C LYS A 4 -12.93 -15.93 0.39
N PHE A 5 -12.36 -14.77 0.07
CA PHE A 5 -10.97 -14.65 -0.40
C PHE A 5 -10.19 -13.68 0.49
N ASN A 6 -8.91 -13.96 0.70
CA ASN A 6 -7.98 -13.00 1.25
C ASN A 6 -7.32 -12.25 0.09
N ILE A 7 -7.36 -10.92 0.14
CA ILE A 7 -6.81 -10.07 -0.92
C ILE A 7 -5.60 -9.34 -0.38
N SER A 8 -4.49 -9.37 -1.08
CA SER A 8 -3.27 -8.68 -0.71
C SER A 8 -2.92 -7.55 -1.69
N GLY A 9 -2.25 -6.50 -1.19
CA GLY A 9 -1.79 -5.39 -2.02
C GLY A 9 -2.77 -4.23 -2.16
N MET A 10 -3.99 -4.30 -1.59
CA MET A 10 -4.91 -3.16 -1.52
C MET A 10 -4.40 -2.13 -0.52
N THR A 11 -4.35 -0.87 -0.91
CA THR A 11 -3.86 0.23 -0.05
C THR A 11 -4.80 1.43 0.00
N CYS A 12 -5.85 1.47 -0.83
CA CYS A 12 -6.75 2.61 -0.93
C CYS A 12 -8.14 2.19 -1.44
N ALA A 13 -9.13 3.08 -1.30
CA ALA A 13 -10.49 2.83 -1.78
C ALA A 13 -10.56 2.58 -3.30
N ALA A 14 -9.70 3.22 -4.10
CA ALA A 14 -9.61 2.94 -5.53
C ALA A 14 -9.16 1.50 -5.81
N CYS A 15 -8.27 0.94 -4.98
CA CYS A 15 -7.86 -0.45 -5.09
C CYS A 15 -9.03 -1.42 -4.85
N VAL A 16 -9.87 -1.10 -3.85
CA VAL A 16 -11.11 -1.87 -3.57
C VAL A 16 -12.03 -1.87 -4.78
N ALA A 17 -12.31 -0.69 -5.35
CA ALA A 17 -13.16 -0.56 -6.54
C ALA A 17 -12.60 -1.33 -7.75
N HIS A 18 -11.26 -1.36 -7.92
CA HIS A 18 -10.62 -2.13 -8.99
C HIS A 18 -10.79 -3.63 -8.82
N VAL A 19 -10.53 -4.16 -7.62
CA VAL A 19 -10.70 -5.57 -7.32
C VAL A 19 -12.17 -5.96 -7.51
N GLN A 20 -13.09 -5.17 -6.96
CA GLN A 20 -14.50 -5.40 -7.07
C GLN A 20 -14.95 -5.45 -8.53
N LYS A 21 -14.59 -4.44 -9.34
CA LYS A 21 -14.94 -4.37 -10.75
C LYS A 21 -14.33 -5.52 -11.57
N ALA A 22 -13.10 -5.93 -11.25
CA ALA A 22 -12.44 -7.04 -11.94
C ALA A 22 -13.18 -8.36 -11.72
N VAL A 23 -13.68 -8.59 -10.50
CA VAL A 23 -14.41 -9.81 -10.15
C VAL A 23 -15.87 -9.74 -10.64
N GLU A 24 -16.55 -8.59 -10.51
CA GLU A 24 -17.90 -8.38 -11.05
C GLU A 24 -18.00 -8.55 -12.58
N SER A 25 -16.87 -8.43 -13.29
CA SER A 25 -16.83 -8.68 -14.74
C SER A 25 -16.81 -10.16 -15.14
N LEU A 26 -16.67 -11.08 -14.17
CA LEU A 26 -16.76 -12.53 -14.42
C LEU A 26 -18.22 -12.98 -14.42
N GLU A 27 -18.58 -13.84 -15.38
CA GLU A 27 -19.90 -14.46 -15.40
C GLU A 27 -20.06 -15.41 -14.21
N GLY A 28 -21.17 -15.34 -13.49
CA GLY A 28 -21.45 -16.22 -12.34
C GLY A 28 -20.93 -15.69 -11.00
N THR A 29 -20.49 -14.45 -10.92
CA THR A 29 -20.17 -13.78 -9.65
C THR A 29 -21.25 -12.77 -9.29
N GLU A 30 -21.79 -12.85 -8.07
CA GLU A 30 -22.82 -11.94 -7.55
C GLU A 30 -22.42 -11.47 -6.14
N ASN A 31 -22.99 -10.35 -5.68
CA ASN A 31 -22.82 -9.80 -4.33
C ASN A 31 -21.35 -9.63 -3.91
N VAL A 32 -20.49 -9.18 -4.83
CA VAL A 32 -19.06 -8.99 -4.57
C VAL A 32 -18.87 -7.85 -3.57
N ASN A 33 -18.35 -8.18 -2.40
CA ASN A 33 -18.07 -7.21 -1.34
C ASN A 33 -16.59 -7.30 -0.94
N VAL A 34 -15.84 -6.22 -1.18
CA VAL A 34 -14.41 -6.13 -0.88
C VAL A 34 -14.20 -5.23 0.34
N ASN A 35 -13.52 -5.75 1.35
CA ASN A 35 -13.23 -5.03 2.59
C ASN A 35 -11.74 -4.71 2.72
N LEU A 36 -11.42 -3.42 2.73
CA LEU A 36 -10.06 -2.92 2.84
C LEU A 36 -9.44 -3.13 4.23
N LEU A 37 -10.26 -3.08 5.30
CA LEU A 37 -9.75 -3.22 6.68
C LEU A 37 -9.33 -4.65 6.98
N THR A 38 -10.14 -5.60 6.52
CA THR A 38 -9.88 -7.03 6.73
C THR A 38 -9.05 -7.66 5.59
N ASN A 39 -8.74 -6.88 4.54
CA ASN A 39 -8.09 -7.38 3.32
C ASN A 39 -8.77 -8.64 2.78
N SER A 40 -10.11 -8.64 2.77
CA SER A 40 -10.90 -9.80 2.36
C SER A 40 -11.97 -9.39 1.33
N MET A 41 -12.38 -10.37 0.55
CA MET A 41 -13.50 -10.26 -0.38
C MET A 41 -14.46 -11.41 -0.12
N THR A 42 -15.75 -11.13 -0.16
CA THR A 42 -16.82 -12.13 -0.14
C THR A 42 -17.65 -11.97 -1.39
N LEU A 43 -18.06 -13.08 -1.97
CA LEU A 43 -18.93 -13.09 -3.14
C LEU A 43 -19.80 -14.35 -3.16
N ASP A 44 -20.90 -14.30 -3.90
CA ASP A 44 -21.67 -15.47 -4.26
C ASP A 44 -21.17 -15.99 -5.60
N LEU A 45 -20.64 -17.23 -5.60
CA LEU A 45 -20.04 -17.88 -6.78
C LEU A 45 -20.95 -18.98 -7.32
N ASP A 46 -21.28 -18.90 -8.60
CA ASP A 46 -21.89 -19.98 -9.35
C ASP A 46 -20.79 -20.86 -9.97
N THR A 47 -20.47 -21.95 -9.28
CA THR A 47 -19.39 -22.87 -9.68
C THR A 47 -19.65 -23.61 -10.99
N SER A 48 -20.87 -23.50 -11.57
CA SER A 48 -21.15 -24.04 -12.91
C SER A 48 -20.61 -23.17 -14.04
N ARG A 49 -20.28 -21.89 -13.76
CA ARG A 49 -19.84 -20.91 -14.75
C ARG A 49 -18.42 -20.40 -14.52
N THR A 50 -18.01 -20.26 -13.27
CA THR A 50 -16.70 -19.69 -12.90
C THR A 50 -16.12 -20.45 -11.73
N ASP A 51 -14.84 -20.81 -11.82
CA ASP A 51 -14.14 -21.52 -10.76
C ASP A 51 -13.42 -20.53 -9.81
N VAL A 52 -13.07 -21.01 -8.61
CA VAL A 52 -12.27 -20.27 -7.63
C VAL A 52 -10.95 -19.78 -8.24
N ALA A 53 -10.34 -20.57 -9.12
CA ALA A 53 -9.12 -20.20 -9.83
C ALA A 53 -9.30 -18.98 -10.75
N ASP A 54 -10.44 -18.89 -11.44
CA ASP A 54 -10.74 -17.76 -12.33
C ASP A 54 -10.88 -16.44 -11.56
N VAL A 55 -11.47 -16.51 -10.34
CA VAL A 55 -11.57 -15.36 -9.45
C VAL A 55 -10.19 -14.89 -8.98
N ILE A 56 -9.31 -15.83 -8.61
CA ILE A 56 -7.92 -15.53 -8.22
C ILE A 56 -7.18 -14.89 -9.40
N ASP A 57 -7.27 -15.47 -10.59
CA ASP A 57 -6.64 -14.96 -11.80
C ASP A 57 -7.13 -13.55 -12.18
N ALA A 58 -8.42 -13.26 -12.02
CA ALA A 58 -8.97 -11.94 -12.29
C ALA A 58 -8.39 -10.88 -11.34
N VAL A 59 -8.27 -11.19 -10.05
CA VAL A 59 -7.66 -10.32 -9.05
C VAL A 59 -6.16 -10.13 -9.33
N GLU A 60 -5.45 -11.19 -9.73
CA GLU A 60 -4.02 -11.11 -10.06
C GLU A 60 -3.77 -10.29 -11.34
N ARG A 61 -4.62 -10.43 -12.35
CA ARG A 61 -4.60 -9.58 -13.56
C ARG A 61 -4.85 -8.11 -13.20
N ALA A 62 -5.73 -7.83 -12.25
CA ALA A 62 -5.94 -6.47 -11.74
C ALA A 62 -4.74 -5.92 -10.94
N GLY A 63 -3.72 -6.76 -10.64
CA GLY A 63 -2.48 -6.33 -9.99
C GLY A 63 -2.44 -6.53 -8.49
N TYR A 64 -3.35 -7.32 -7.94
CA TYR A 64 -3.47 -7.66 -6.52
C TYR A 64 -3.24 -9.16 -6.34
N GLY A 65 -2.90 -9.59 -5.12
CA GLY A 65 -2.83 -11.02 -4.82
C GLY A 65 -4.16 -11.50 -4.22
N ALA A 66 -4.59 -12.70 -4.59
CA ALA A 66 -5.75 -13.36 -4.00
C ALA A 66 -5.42 -14.78 -3.56
N SER A 67 -6.09 -15.23 -2.51
CA SER A 67 -6.09 -16.63 -2.09
C SER A 67 -7.45 -16.99 -1.51
N ALA A 68 -7.96 -18.18 -1.82
CA ALA A 68 -9.18 -18.68 -1.22
C ALA A 68 -8.99 -18.79 0.30
N ALA A 69 -9.92 -18.25 1.08
CA ALA A 69 -9.95 -18.47 2.51
C ALA A 69 -10.54 -19.86 2.70
N GLY A 70 -9.70 -20.89 2.88
CA GLY A 70 -10.16 -22.25 3.14
C GLY A 70 -11.10 -22.29 4.37
N ASN A 71 -12.02 -23.24 4.36
CA ASN A 71 -12.99 -23.52 5.42
C ASN A 71 -12.33 -24.00 6.76
N GLU A 72 -11.29 -23.35 7.22
CA GLU A 72 -10.76 -23.64 8.55
C GLU A 72 -11.37 -22.69 9.60
N PRO A 73 -12.14 -23.21 10.55
CA PRO A 73 -12.70 -22.42 11.62
C PRO A 73 -11.61 -22.15 12.67
N THR A 74 -11.02 -20.97 12.67
CA THR A 74 -10.39 -20.48 13.90
C THR A 74 -10.20 -18.95 13.86
N LYS A 75 -11.09 -18.24 14.56
CA LYS A 75 -11.01 -16.82 14.89
C LYS A 75 -9.61 -16.41 15.43
N TYR A 76 -9.01 -17.25 16.26
CA TYR A 76 -7.69 -17.00 16.88
C TYR A 76 -6.53 -16.93 15.88
N ARG A 77 -6.56 -17.76 14.83
CA ARG A 77 -5.49 -17.75 13.81
C ARG A 77 -5.60 -16.55 12.88
N LYS A 78 -6.81 -16.05 12.66
CA LYS A 78 -7.10 -14.95 11.75
C LYS A 78 -6.73 -13.58 12.33
N SER A 79 -7.00 -13.38 13.63
CA SER A 79 -6.67 -12.20 14.41
C SER A 79 -5.15 -11.99 14.46
N ASN A 80 -4.40 -13.02 14.87
CA ASN A 80 -2.93 -12.95 14.89
C ASN A 80 -2.32 -12.67 13.50
N THR A 81 -2.90 -13.23 12.43
CA THR A 81 -2.40 -13.04 11.07
C THR A 81 -2.61 -11.60 10.57
N ILE A 82 -3.75 -10.98 10.88
CA ILE A 82 -4.04 -9.58 10.50
C ILE A 82 -3.07 -8.63 11.21
N ARG A 83 -2.90 -8.80 12.52
CA ARG A 83 -1.98 -7.99 13.33
C ARG A 83 -0.53 -8.15 12.87
N GLU A 84 -0.07 -9.38 12.68
CA GLU A 84 1.28 -9.64 12.15
C GLU A 84 1.53 -8.99 10.79
N ASN A 85 0.54 -8.99 9.90
CA ASN A 85 0.65 -8.36 8.60
C ASN A 85 0.75 -6.84 8.70
N PHE A 86 -0.07 -6.19 9.55
CA PHE A 86 0.03 -4.75 9.81
C PHE A 86 1.36 -4.37 10.47
N ASP A 87 1.86 -5.18 11.39
CA ASP A 87 3.15 -4.95 12.05
C ASP A 87 4.31 -5.08 11.06
N LYS A 88 4.30 -6.08 10.19
CA LYS A 88 5.30 -6.26 9.13
C LYS A 88 5.28 -5.09 8.15
N GLU A 89 4.09 -4.66 7.71
CA GLU A 89 3.92 -3.54 6.80
C GLU A 89 4.41 -2.23 7.44
N THR A 90 4.03 -1.97 8.68
CA THR A 90 4.44 -0.78 9.44
C THR A 90 5.96 -0.74 9.64
N LYS A 91 6.59 -1.86 9.97
CA LYS A 91 8.06 -1.97 10.10
C LYS A 91 8.77 -1.72 8.78
N ALA A 92 8.26 -2.29 7.69
CA ALA A 92 8.81 -2.08 6.34
C ALA A 92 8.69 -0.60 5.91
N LEU A 93 7.54 0.03 6.15
CA LEU A 93 7.34 1.46 5.87
C LEU A 93 8.23 2.34 6.73
N LYS A 94 8.40 2.02 8.03
CA LYS A 94 9.31 2.74 8.92
C LYS A 94 10.76 2.69 8.41
N TYR A 95 11.24 1.52 8.00
CA TYR A 95 12.58 1.36 7.43
C TYR A 95 12.77 2.21 6.16
N ARG A 96 11.83 2.12 5.23
CA ARG A 96 11.83 2.93 4.00
C ARG A 96 11.82 4.43 4.30
N LEU A 97 10.99 4.86 5.25
CA LEU A 97 10.88 6.24 5.68
C LEU A 97 12.19 6.76 6.30
N THR A 98 12.82 5.96 7.18
CA THR A 98 14.09 6.35 7.81
C THR A 98 15.16 6.59 6.75
N ILE A 99 15.32 5.68 5.78
CA ILE A 99 16.29 5.87 4.69
C ILE A 99 15.91 7.10 3.86
N SER A 100 14.64 7.24 3.47
CA SER A 100 14.21 8.38 2.65
C SER A 100 14.51 9.72 3.35
N ILE A 101 14.24 9.86 4.64
CA ILE A 101 14.53 11.10 5.40
C ILE A 101 16.02 11.33 5.52
N THR A 102 16.82 10.29 5.81
CA THR A 102 18.28 10.39 5.95
C THR A 102 18.94 10.95 4.70
N PHE A 103 18.46 10.60 3.51
CA PHE A 103 19.00 11.10 2.25
C PHE A 103 18.28 12.35 1.71
N ALA A 104 17.01 12.55 2.04
CA ALA A 104 16.26 13.73 1.61
C ALA A 104 16.75 15.02 2.32
N ILE A 105 17.10 14.95 3.62
CA ILE A 105 17.57 16.11 4.36
C ILE A 105 18.87 16.70 3.75
N PRO A 106 19.97 15.94 3.53
CA PRO A 106 21.16 16.48 2.90
C PRO A 106 20.91 16.91 1.45
N LEU A 107 20.04 16.19 0.71
CA LEU A 107 19.66 16.59 -0.64
C LEU A 107 18.98 17.98 -0.64
N MET A 108 18.01 18.19 0.24
CA MET A 108 17.33 19.48 0.40
C MET A 108 18.30 20.59 0.85
N TYR A 109 19.24 20.25 1.76
CA TYR A 109 20.27 21.19 2.20
C TYR A 109 21.13 21.67 1.02
N ILE A 110 21.57 20.75 0.16
CA ILE A 110 22.38 21.08 -1.01
C ILE A 110 21.56 21.87 -2.04
N ALA A 111 20.37 21.40 -2.40
CA ALA A 111 19.53 22.03 -3.42
C ALA A 111 19.10 23.45 -3.04
N MET A 112 18.55 23.63 -1.83
CA MET A 112 18.06 24.95 -1.38
C MET A 112 19.12 25.79 -0.69
N GLY A 113 20.15 25.16 -0.10
CA GLY A 113 21.21 25.85 0.62
C GLY A 113 22.09 26.70 -0.30
N ALA A 114 22.30 26.25 -1.53
CA ALA A 114 23.04 27.03 -2.54
C ALA A 114 22.37 28.36 -2.85
N MET A 115 21.04 28.38 -2.98
CA MET A 115 20.26 29.60 -3.22
C MET A 115 20.28 30.58 -2.03
N ARG A 116 20.44 30.06 -0.82
CA ARG A 116 20.49 30.85 0.44
C ARG A 116 21.89 31.20 0.87
N GLY A 117 22.91 30.85 0.09
CA GLY A 117 24.30 31.15 0.38
C GLY A 117 24.89 30.39 1.58
N LEU A 118 24.32 29.24 1.93
CA LEU A 118 24.85 28.41 3.01
C LEU A 118 26.24 27.85 2.63
N PRO A 119 27.19 27.73 3.62
CA PRO A 119 28.58 27.33 3.32
C PRO A 119 28.67 26.04 2.52
N ALA A 120 29.18 25.05 2.57
CA ALA A 120 29.27 23.81 1.79
C ALA A 120 28.37 23.73 0.51
N ALA A 121 27.12 24.19 0.54
CA ALA A 121 26.21 24.19 -0.61
C ALA A 121 26.64 25.21 -1.67
N LYS A 122 27.14 26.38 -1.25
CA LYS A 122 27.68 27.41 -2.14
C LYS A 122 28.95 26.95 -2.82
N ASP A 123 29.85 26.31 -2.09
CA ASP A 123 31.12 25.81 -2.65
C ASP A 123 30.87 24.69 -3.68
N MET A 124 29.91 23.81 -3.43
CA MET A 124 29.48 22.80 -4.42
C MET A 124 28.83 23.40 -5.65
N HIS A 125 28.09 24.50 -5.50
CA HIS A 125 27.46 25.21 -6.62
C HIS A 125 28.49 25.83 -7.60
N SER A 126 29.72 26.07 -7.15
CA SER A 126 30.83 26.54 -8.02
C SER A 126 31.25 25.48 -9.05
N ASN A 127 30.92 24.20 -8.82
CA ASN A 127 31.09 23.13 -9.82
C ASN A 127 29.71 22.53 -10.21
N PRO A 128 29.11 23.04 -11.30
CA PRO A 128 27.75 22.68 -11.69
C PRO A 128 27.51 21.17 -11.90
N ILE A 129 28.48 20.45 -12.45
CA ILE A 129 28.35 19.01 -12.67
C ILE A 129 28.41 18.26 -11.32
N ALA A 130 29.37 18.60 -10.45
CA ALA A 130 29.48 17.97 -9.14
C ALA A 130 28.21 18.22 -8.31
N PHE A 131 27.66 19.42 -8.36
CA PHE A 131 26.42 19.82 -7.72
C PHE A 131 25.23 18.95 -8.19
N ALA A 132 25.07 18.79 -9.50
CA ALA A 132 23.98 18.02 -10.09
C ALA A 132 24.11 16.51 -9.82
N LEU A 133 25.33 15.96 -9.98
CA LEU A 133 25.60 14.55 -9.73
C LEU A 133 25.44 14.19 -8.25
N THR A 134 25.83 15.06 -7.32
CA THR A 134 25.64 14.79 -5.88
C THR A 134 24.17 14.69 -5.53
N GLN A 135 23.33 15.58 -6.06
CA GLN A 135 21.88 15.48 -5.86
C GLN A 135 21.30 14.20 -6.45
N PHE A 136 21.73 13.82 -7.65
CA PHE A 136 21.31 12.58 -8.29
C PHE A 136 21.70 11.36 -7.46
N LEU A 137 22.96 11.28 -6.98
CA LEU A 137 23.46 10.17 -6.15
C LEU A 137 22.69 10.07 -4.81
N LEU A 138 22.33 11.20 -4.19
CA LEU A 138 21.54 11.21 -2.97
C LEU A 138 20.09 10.78 -3.20
N LEU A 139 19.56 10.98 -4.40
CA LEU A 139 18.22 10.53 -4.78
C LEU A 139 18.14 9.01 -4.98
N LEU A 140 19.20 8.35 -5.49
CA LEU A 140 19.17 6.93 -5.83
C LEU A 140 18.75 6.00 -4.68
N PRO A 141 19.26 6.15 -3.43
CA PRO A 141 18.79 5.33 -2.31
C PRO A 141 17.30 5.52 -2.00
N ILE A 142 16.79 6.76 -2.14
CA ILE A 142 15.37 7.08 -1.94
C ILE A 142 14.52 6.37 -2.99
N MET A 143 14.92 6.40 -4.25
CA MET A 143 14.23 5.68 -5.33
C MET A 143 14.26 4.17 -5.12
N TYR A 144 15.42 3.62 -4.72
CA TYR A 144 15.58 2.18 -4.52
C TYR A 144 14.67 1.63 -3.43
N VAL A 145 14.64 2.26 -2.25
CA VAL A 145 13.76 1.79 -1.16
C VAL A 145 12.27 1.99 -1.47
N ASN A 146 11.95 2.93 -2.34
CA ASN A 146 10.60 3.26 -2.77
C ASN A 146 10.21 2.68 -4.14
N ARG A 147 11.01 1.73 -4.69
CA ARG A 147 10.79 1.13 -6.01
C ARG A 147 9.40 0.53 -6.21
N ASN A 148 8.74 0.12 -5.14
CA ASN A 148 7.39 -0.46 -5.20
C ASN A 148 6.35 0.53 -5.78
N TYR A 149 6.52 1.85 -5.59
CA TYR A 149 5.65 2.84 -6.21
C TYR A 149 5.78 2.81 -7.73
N TYR A 150 6.99 2.65 -8.25
CA TYR A 150 7.23 2.55 -9.70
C TYR A 150 6.65 1.25 -10.26
N ILE A 151 6.96 0.11 -9.60
CA ILE A 151 6.51 -1.21 -10.08
C ILE A 151 4.98 -1.27 -10.11
N LYS A 152 4.31 -0.92 -8.99
CA LYS A 152 2.85 -0.94 -8.89
C LYS A 152 2.22 0.15 -9.76
N GLY A 153 2.79 1.35 -9.76
CA GLY A 153 2.30 2.49 -10.52
C GLY A 153 2.28 2.25 -12.02
N TYR A 154 3.37 1.77 -12.58
CA TYR A 154 3.43 1.45 -14.02
C TYR A 154 2.60 0.22 -14.38
N LYS A 155 2.56 -0.82 -13.51
CA LYS A 155 1.70 -1.99 -13.75
C LYS A 155 0.22 -1.59 -13.81
N SER A 156 -0.24 -0.76 -12.88
CA SER A 156 -1.64 -0.30 -12.86
C SER A 156 -1.96 0.61 -14.05
N LEU A 157 -0.99 1.39 -14.52
CA LEU A 157 -1.15 2.23 -15.71
C LEU A 157 -1.30 1.39 -16.99
N ILE A 158 -0.46 0.37 -17.16
CA ILE A 158 -0.54 -0.58 -18.29
C ILE A 158 -1.89 -1.31 -18.28
N ASN A 159 -2.38 -1.67 -17.11
CA ASN A 159 -3.69 -2.33 -16.95
C ASN A 159 -4.88 -1.37 -17.09
N ARG A 160 -4.67 -0.11 -17.51
CA ARG A 160 -5.70 0.94 -17.65
C ARG A 160 -6.49 1.21 -16.38
N ALA A 161 -5.89 0.96 -15.23
CA ALA A 161 -6.46 1.12 -13.91
C ALA A 161 -5.56 2.03 -13.05
N PRO A 162 -5.40 3.34 -13.40
CA PRO A 162 -4.48 4.23 -12.72
C PRO A 162 -4.83 4.38 -11.24
N THR A 163 -3.79 4.29 -10.41
CA THR A 163 -3.89 4.44 -8.95
C THR A 163 -3.07 5.64 -8.49
N MET A 164 -3.11 5.93 -7.19
CA MET A 164 -2.23 6.94 -6.59
C MET A 164 -0.75 6.62 -6.86
N ASP A 165 -0.36 5.34 -6.85
CA ASP A 165 1.01 4.91 -7.14
C ASP A 165 1.42 5.27 -8.59
N SER A 166 0.47 5.25 -9.54
CA SER A 166 0.73 5.68 -10.94
C SER A 166 1.09 7.17 -11.03
N LEU A 167 0.39 8.01 -10.28
CA LEU A 167 0.68 9.45 -10.25
C LEU A 167 2.07 9.73 -9.66
N ILE A 168 2.42 9.02 -8.58
CA ILE A 168 3.73 9.11 -7.94
C ILE A 168 4.82 8.68 -8.92
N ALA A 169 4.63 7.53 -9.59
CA ALA A 169 5.59 6.99 -10.55
C ALA A 169 5.84 7.95 -11.71
N ILE A 170 4.79 8.50 -12.32
CA ILE A 170 4.91 9.45 -13.43
C ILE A 170 5.60 10.73 -12.98
N GLY A 171 5.12 11.35 -11.88
CA GLY A 171 5.64 12.65 -11.43
C GLY A 171 7.11 12.57 -11.01
N SER A 172 7.49 11.55 -10.21
CA SER A 172 8.89 11.39 -9.80
C SER A 172 9.79 10.97 -10.96
N SER A 173 9.32 10.12 -11.89
CA SER A 173 10.10 9.75 -13.08
C SER A 173 10.32 10.93 -14.02
N ALA A 174 9.32 11.78 -14.21
CA ALA A 174 9.45 12.98 -15.03
C ALA A 174 10.53 13.93 -14.46
N ALA A 175 10.53 14.13 -13.14
CA ALA A 175 11.54 14.94 -12.47
C ALA A 175 12.96 14.35 -12.62
N VAL A 176 13.10 13.02 -12.49
CA VAL A 176 14.38 12.33 -12.68
C VAL A 176 14.87 12.41 -14.12
N VAL A 177 14.00 12.12 -15.08
CA VAL A 177 14.36 12.19 -16.53
C VAL A 177 14.78 13.59 -16.90
N TYR A 178 14.04 14.60 -16.47
CA TYR A 178 14.40 15.99 -16.71
C TYR A 178 15.73 16.35 -16.02
N GLY A 179 15.97 15.93 -14.79
CA GLY A 179 17.23 16.19 -14.07
C GLY A 179 18.43 15.55 -14.78
N VAL A 180 18.29 14.31 -15.28
CA VAL A 180 19.33 13.66 -16.09
C VAL A 180 19.58 14.44 -17.39
N PHE A 181 18.51 14.86 -18.08
CA PHE A 181 18.64 15.73 -19.27
C PHE A 181 19.36 17.05 -18.92
N ALA A 182 19.05 17.67 -17.79
CA ALA A 182 19.70 18.88 -17.32
C ALA A 182 21.20 18.68 -17.08
N ILE A 183 21.63 17.52 -16.54
CA ILE A 183 23.07 17.19 -16.40
C ILE A 183 23.77 17.21 -17.77
N TYR A 184 23.15 16.62 -18.81
CA TYR A 184 23.71 16.65 -20.15
C TYR A 184 23.82 18.08 -20.69
N MET A 185 22.79 18.90 -20.49
CA MET A 185 22.80 20.31 -20.97
C MET A 185 23.83 21.16 -20.23
N ILE A 186 24.05 20.91 -18.93
CA ILE A 186 25.13 21.55 -18.16
C ILE A 186 26.48 21.17 -18.75
N GLY A 187 26.70 19.88 -19.08
CA GLY A 187 27.92 19.41 -19.72
C GLY A 187 28.19 20.12 -21.04
N TYR A 188 27.19 20.23 -21.92
CA TYR A 188 27.29 20.98 -23.18
C TYR A 188 27.60 22.46 -22.95
N GLY A 189 26.89 23.11 -22.03
CA GLY A 189 27.11 24.52 -21.71
C GLY A 189 28.51 24.81 -21.22
N LEU A 190 29.12 23.89 -20.47
CA LEU A 190 30.52 24.04 -19.99
C LEU A 190 31.53 23.90 -21.13
N VAL A 191 31.33 22.93 -22.05
CA VAL A 191 32.22 22.72 -23.20
C VAL A 191 32.16 23.92 -24.17
N ASP A 192 30.99 24.47 -24.40
CA ASP A 192 30.76 25.56 -25.33
C ASP A 192 30.96 26.96 -24.69
N ASN A 193 31.39 27.03 -23.45
CA ASN A 193 31.52 28.27 -22.63
C ASN A 193 30.23 29.12 -22.60
N ARG A 194 29.07 28.46 -22.57
CA ARG A 194 27.74 29.10 -22.54
C ARG A 194 27.19 29.13 -21.10
N ALA A 195 27.56 30.15 -20.35
CA ALA A 195 27.10 30.35 -18.98
C ALA A 195 25.57 30.43 -18.86
N ASP A 196 24.89 31.00 -19.87
CA ASP A 196 23.43 31.11 -19.91
C ASP A 196 22.73 29.76 -19.86
N ILE A 197 23.28 28.75 -20.54
CA ILE A 197 22.76 27.36 -20.52
C ILE A 197 23.03 26.73 -19.15
N VAL A 198 24.27 26.85 -18.65
CA VAL A 198 24.66 26.25 -17.35
C VAL A 198 23.76 26.79 -16.24
N ASP A 199 23.61 28.10 -16.11
CA ASP A 199 22.82 28.74 -15.07
C ASP A 199 21.34 28.32 -15.13
N ARG A 200 20.78 28.22 -16.33
CA ARG A 200 19.39 27.79 -16.52
C ARG A 200 19.14 26.39 -16.02
N TYR A 201 20.01 25.44 -16.33
CA TYR A 201 19.79 24.03 -15.97
C TYR A 201 20.23 23.67 -14.56
N VAL A 202 21.25 24.35 -14.01
CA VAL A 202 21.66 24.15 -12.59
C VAL A 202 20.57 24.57 -11.62
N MET A 203 19.81 25.63 -11.95
CA MET A 203 18.70 26.08 -11.11
C MET A 203 17.43 25.22 -11.19
N ASN A 204 17.34 24.31 -12.18
CA ASN A 204 16.14 23.55 -12.47
C ASN A 204 16.43 22.04 -12.56
N LEU A 205 17.09 21.46 -11.57
CA LEU A 205 17.44 20.03 -11.59
C LEU A 205 16.29 19.11 -11.21
N TYR A 206 15.36 19.55 -10.33
CA TYR A 206 14.19 18.85 -9.82
C TYR A 206 14.44 17.50 -9.11
N PHE A 207 15.70 17.15 -8.78
CA PHE A 207 16.00 15.93 -8.02
C PHE A 207 15.42 15.99 -6.60
N GLU A 208 15.46 17.16 -5.97
CA GLU A 208 14.84 17.41 -4.68
C GLU A 208 13.32 17.23 -4.73
N SER A 209 12.69 17.62 -5.83
CA SER A 209 11.24 17.46 -6.02
C SER A 209 10.86 15.96 -6.08
N ALA A 210 11.62 15.15 -6.84
CA ALA A 210 11.43 13.70 -6.87
C ALA A 210 11.62 13.07 -5.47
N ALA A 211 12.67 13.47 -4.74
CA ALA A 211 12.93 12.99 -3.39
C ALA A 211 11.80 13.36 -2.42
N MET A 212 11.30 14.59 -2.49
CA MET A 212 10.21 15.08 -1.65
C MET A 212 8.90 14.36 -1.95
N ILE A 213 8.54 14.14 -3.22
CA ILE A 213 7.35 13.38 -3.61
C ILE A 213 7.41 11.99 -2.94
N LEU A 214 8.51 11.24 -3.13
CA LEU A 214 8.66 9.89 -2.60
C LEU A 214 8.65 9.87 -1.06
N THR A 215 9.33 10.82 -0.43
CA THR A 215 9.45 10.88 1.03
C THR A 215 8.13 11.26 1.68
N LEU A 216 7.46 12.33 1.23
CA LEU A 216 6.19 12.80 1.80
C LEU A 216 5.06 11.77 1.62
N ILE A 217 5.00 11.12 0.47
CA ILE A 217 4.03 10.04 0.25
C ILE A 217 4.32 8.87 1.20
N THR A 218 5.59 8.52 1.42
CA THR A 218 5.96 7.45 2.36
C THR A 218 5.60 7.83 3.80
N VAL A 219 5.75 9.11 4.21
CA VAL A 219 5.24 9.63 5.49
C VAL A 219 3.72 9.43 5.57
N GLY A 220 2.98 9.87 4.56
CA GLY A 220 1.52 9.72 4.49
C GLY A 220 1.08 8.26 4.64
N LYS A 221 1.71 7.35 3.89
CA LYS A 221 1.44 5.90 3.97
C LYS A 221 1.76 5.32 5.35
N TYR A 222 2.86 5.72 5.96
CA TYR A 222 3.20 5.28 7.32
C TYR A 222 2.15 5.73 8.34
N LEU A 223 1.72 6.99 8.29
CA LEU A 223 0.68 7.51 9.18
C LEU A 223 -0.67 6.83 8.96
N GLU A 224 -1.04 6.61 7.70
CA GLU A 224 -2.26 5.89 7.32
C GLU A 224 -2.25 4.46 7.86
N THR A 225 -1.19 3.68 7.61
CA THR A 225 -1.07 2.29 8.07
C THR A 225 -1.08 2.22 9.59
N ARG A 226 -0.39 3.14 10.27
CA ARG A 226 -0.40 3.22 11.74
C ARG A 226 -1.78 3.53 12.32
N SER A 227 -2.53 4.41 11.67
CA SER A 227 -3.90 4.76 12.10
C SER A 227 -4.85 3.58 11.92
N ARG A 228 -4.76 2.89 10.78
CA ARG A 228 -5.56 1.68 10.50
C ARG A 228 -5.25 0.54 11.47
N SER A 229 -3.99 0.32 11.80
CA SER A 229 -3.58 -0.70 12.77
C SER A 229 -4.24 -0.49 14.14
N LYS A 230 -4.31 0.75 14.62
CA LYS A 230 -4.98 1.08 15.89
C LYS A 230 -6.49 0.83 15.84
N THR A 231 -7.13 1.15 14.71
CA THR A 231 -8.57 0.92 14.53
C THR A 231 -8.86 -0.58 14.43
N GLY A 232 -8.02 -1.33 13.74
CA GLY A 232 -8.11 -2.79 13.66
C GLY A 232 -7.97 -3.47 15.01
N GLU A 233 -7.05 -3.01 15.86
CA GLU A 233 -6.86 -3.52 17.23
C GLU A 233 -8.09 -3.28 18.12
N ALA A 234 -8.76 -2.12 17.98
CA ALA A 234 -9.98 -1.83 18.73
C ALA A 234 -11.14 -2.74 18.28
N LEU A 235 -11.28 -2.98 16.99
CA LEU A 235 -12.29 -3.90 16.45
C LEU A 235 -12.03 -5.35 16.88
N GLU A 236 -10.77 -5.78 16.89
CA GLU A 236 -10.34 -7.10 17.34
C GLU A 236 -10.72 -7.33 18.80
N ARG A 237 -10.46 -6.37 19.69
CA ARG A 237 -10.86 -6.45 21.10
C ARG A 237 -12.38 -6.60 21.26
N LEU A 238 -13.18 -5.97 20.42
CA LEU A 238 -14.64 -6.15 20.45
C LEU A 238 -15.04 -7.55 19.96
N MET A 239 -14.37 -8.09 18.96
CA MET A 239 -14.60 -9.45 18.48
C MET A 239 -14.16 -10.52 19.49
N ASP A 240 -13.07 -10.28 20.21
CA ASP A 240 -12.58 -11.19 21.28
C ASP A 240 -13.52 -11.23 22.49
N MET A 241 -14.39 -10.22 22.66
CA MET A 241 -15.43 -10.23 23.71
C MET A 241 -16.63 -11.12 23.37
N SER A 242 -16.80 -11.51 22.10
CA SER A 242 -17.85 -12.44 21.69
C SER A 242 -17.37 -13.89 21.87
N PRO A 243 -18.14 -14.75 22.55
CA PRO A 243 -17.74 -16.14 22.75
C PRO A 243 -17.68 -16.90 21.40
N ASP A 244 -16.74 -17.83 21.29
CA ASP A 244 -16.54 -18.64 20.09
C ASP A 244 -17.54 -19.80 19.99
N THR A 245 -18.12 -20.22 21.12
CA THR A 245 -19.07 -21.31 21.21
C THR A 245 -20.37 -20.85 21.86
N ALA A 246 -21.45 -21.49 21.50
CA ALA A 246 -22.77 -21.31 22.09
C ALA A 246 -23.31 -22.65 22.62
N ILE A 247 -23.95 -22.66 23.77
CA ILE A 247 -24.71 -23.80 24.24
C ILE A 247 -26.12 -23.70 23.69
N VAL A 248 -26.44 -24.62 22.79
CA VAL A 248 -27.75 -24.65 22.09
C VAL A 248 -28.53 -25.87 22.59
N GLU A 249 -29.81 -25.67 22.88
CA GLU A 249 -30.72 -26.77 23.21
C GLU A 249 -31.56 -27.10 21.97
N ARG A 250 -31.35 -28.29 21.41
CA ARG A 250 -32.13 -28.85 20.33
C ARG A 250 -32.80 -30.15 20.78
N GLN A 251 -34.11 -30.25 20.70
CA GLN A 251 -34.86 -31.46 21.13
C GLN A 251 -34.58 -31.88 22.57
N GLY A 252 -34.36 -30.95 23.52
CA GLY A 252 -34.09 -31.22 24.91
C GLY A 252 -32.65 -31.67 25.21
N VAL A 253 -31.78 -31.68 24.21
CA VAL A 253 -30.34 -31.99 24.41
C VAL A 253 -29.52 -30.71 24.29
N GLN A 254 -28.71 -30.45 25.30
CA GLN A 254 -27.78 -29.31 25.32
C GLN A 254 -26.47 -29.72 24.65
N THR A 255 -26.10 -28.98 23.59
CA THR A 255 -24.85 -29.23 22.87
C THR A 255 -24.10 -27.91 22.72
N GLU A 256 -22.79 -27.93 22.95
CA GLU A 256 -21.92 -26.80 22.67
C GLU A 256 -21.49 -26.85 21.20
N ILE A 257 -21.84 -25.82 20.45
CA ILE A 257 -21.52 -25.68 19.04
C ILE A 257 -20.80 -24.37 18.77
N PRO A 258 -20.02 -24.25 17.68
CA PRO A 258 -19.49 -22.98 17.21
C PRO A 258 -20.64 -21.98 16.97
N VAL A 259 -20.41 -20.70 17.33
CA VAL A 259 -21.45 -19.65 17.14
C VAL A 259 -21.89 -19.54 15.67
N GLU A 260 -21.01 -19.85 14.73
CA GLU A 260 -21.30 -19.82 13.29
C GLU A 260 -22.32 -20.89 12.84
N GLU A 261 -22.53 -21.91 13.68
CA GLU A 261 -23.49 -23.00 13.41
C GLU A 261 -24.86 -22.78 14.07
N VAL A 262 -25.03 -21.69 14.83
CA VAL A 262 -26.32 -21.32 15.43
C VAL A 262 -27.27 -20.83 14.36
N GLN A 263 -28.49 -21.41 14.34
CA GLN A 263 -29.53 -21.10 13.35
C GLN A 263 -30.69 -20.30 13.97
N VAL A 264 -31.37 -19.58 13.11
CA VAL A 264 -32.60 -18.89 13.53
C VAL A 264 -33.65 -19.93 13.99
N GLY A 265 -34.08 -19.82 15.24
CA GLY A 265 -35.00 -20.78 15.89
C GLY A 265 -34.32 -21.66 16.94
N ASP A 266 -33.00 -21.66 17.05
CA ASP A 266 -32.31 -22.36 18.14
C ASP A 266 -32.54 -21.68 19.52
N THR A 267 -32.67 -22.47 20.56
CA THR A 267 -32.71 -21.97 21.93
C THR A 267 -31.29 -21.93 22.50
N VAL A 268 -30.77 -20.71 22.72
CA VAL A 268 -29.42 -20.52 23.25
C VAL A 268 -29.46 -20.37 24.77
N ILE A 269 -28.62 -21.13 25.47
CA ILE A 269 -28.51 -21.11 26.95
C ILE A 269 -27.30 -20.25 27.32
N VAL A 270 -27.56 -19.17 28.06
CA VAL A 270 -26.53 -18.28 28.59
C VAL A 270 -26.51 -18.42 30.13
N LYS A 271 -25.39 -18.88 30.68
CA LYS A 271 -25.20 -19.00 32.12
C LYS A 271 -24.95 -17.63 32.78
N PRO A 272 -25.30 -17.43 34.05
CA PRO A 272 -24.94 -16.21 34.77
C PRO A 272 -23.43 -15.89 34.66
N GLY A 273 -23.09 -14.69 34.23
CA GLY A 273 -21.71 -14.28 33.96
C GLY A 273 -21.17 -14.64 32.57
N GLY A 274 -21.94 -15.35 31.73
CA GLY A 274 -21.60 -15.65 30.37
C GLY A 274 -21.96 -14.50 29.43
N SER A 275 -21.27 -14.43 28.28
CA SER A 275 -21.59 -13.49 27.17
C SER A 275 -22.67 -14.08 26.27
N ILE A 276 -23.53 -13.24 25.73
CA ILE A 276 -24.54 -13.63 24.74
C ILE A 276 -23.82 -13.85 23.39
N PRO A 277 -23.89 -15.05 22.80
CA PRO A 277 -23.10 -15.38 21.61
C PRO A 277 -23.66 -14.83 20.29
N VAL A 278 -24.93 -14.51 20.22
CA VAL A 278 -25.68 -14.04 19.02
C VAL A 278 -26.61 -12.91 19.36
#